data_a5f72d28db629efea01928bb5d5351fd
#
_entry.id   a5f72d28db629efea01928bb5d5351fd
#
_cell.length_a   1.000
_cell.length_b   1.000
_cell.length_c   1.000
_cell.angle_alpha   90.00
_cell.angle_beta   90.00
_cell.angle_gamma   90.00
#
_symmetry.space_group_name_H-M   'P 1'
#
loop_
_entity.id
_entity.type
_entity.pdbx_description
1 polymer ?
#
loop_
_entity_poly.entity_id
_entity_poly.type
_entity_poly.pdbx_seq_one_letter_code
_entity_poly.pdbx_strand_id
1 'polypeptide(L)'
;MKRLGIFALALLTAALTTGSVSAQAPIEGELTLITPVSKFIHDAALKAFAEYAKEKLGASVKVNAIPAGTPVAYGRIVEWKGKPEADIFWGGESALFEKLAEQKLLQKVEISKEAWDSIPASIGKPKPIPLKDKDGFWVGTALEPYGIVYHPKKIQRLGIGEPKEWDDLLNPKLKGEVAQCAPTRSSSSNATYEVILSMYGEDKGWDWLRKLSQNTGHFTARSRDVPTVVAKGEYSAGFAVPSYMAFEEKLAGFDIKYVAPRNAFVTPEPMAILSGARNPKAARAFIEFLLTERGQRVFMERGLFPITPRYKVQGPAGSTAEMAVEFTGGVRSYFDREVSNVYDEAVATKRSEALKTKFRSDIEAVWKKP
;
A
#
# COMPACT_ATOMS: atom_id res chain seq x y z
N MET A 1 -66.14 49.03 47.39
CA MET A 1 -65.29 47.81 47.63
C MET A 1 -64.64 47.50 46.31
N LYS A 2 -63.39 47.94 46.15
CA LYS A 2 -62.60 47.74 44.94
C LYS A 2 -61.53 46.59 45.20
N ARG A 3 -61.60 45.53 44.38
CA ARG A 3 -60.60 44.44 44.40
C ARG A 3 -59.50 44.81 43.41
N LEU A 4 -58.30 44.96 43.93
CA LEU A 4 -57.06 45.06 43.16
C LEU A 4 -56.64 43.65 42.68
N GLY A 5 -56.48 43.46 41.41
CA GLY A 5 -55.89 42.28 40.85
C GLY A 5 -54.38 42.50 40.66
N ILE A 6 -53.55 41.62 41.22
CA ILE A 6 -52.10 41.61 41.06
C ILE A 6 -51.79 40.72 39.88
N PHE A 7 -51.19 41.31 38.83
CA PHE A 7 -50.59 40.57 37.69
C PHE A 7 -49.16 40.16 38.07
N ALA A 8 -48.93 38.89 38.20
CA ALA A 8 -47.57 38.34 38.34
C ALA A 8 -46.94 38.15 36.94
N LEU A 9 -45.89 38.89 36.65
CA LEU A 9 -45.08 38.77 35.43
C LEU A 9 -44.04 37.69 35.65
N ALA A 10 -44.23 36.53 35.03
CA ALA A 10 -43.25 35.45 35.05
C ALA A 10 -42.15 35.77 33.99
N LEU A 11 -40.94 36.11 34.44
CA LEU A 11 -39.74 36.20 33.61
C LEU A 11 -39.26 34.80 33.27
N LEU A 12 -39.40 34.39 32.06
CA LEU A 12 -38.81 33.16 31.50
C LEU A 12 -37.35 33.45 31.11
N THR A 13 -36.42 33.07 31.98
CA THR A 13 -34.99 33.10 31.67
C THR A 13 -34.62 31.89 30.80
N ALA A 14 -34.49 32.12 29.49
CA ALA A 14 -33.92 31.12 28.57
C ALA A 14 -32.42 31.00 28.84
N ALA A 15 -32.01 29.91 29.48
CA ALA A 15 -30.60 29.54 29.63
C ALA A 15 -30.09 29.09 28.24
N LEU A 16 -29.37 29.97 27.55
CA LEU A 16 -28.55 29.61 26.40
C LEU A 16 -27.40 28.71 26.87
N THR A 17 -27.58 27.42 26.77
CA THR A 17 -26.45 26.46 26.88
C THR A 17 -25.56 26.63 25.65
N THR A 18 -24.56 27.49 25.75
CA THR A 18 -23.43 27.51 24.82
C THR A 18 -22.69 26.19 25.00
N GLY A 19 -22.99 25.22 24.13
CA GLY A 19 -22.18 24.02 24.02
C GLY A 19 -20.76 24.45 23.70
N SER A 20 -19.85 24.26 24.67
CA SER A 20 -18.43 24.46 24.46
C SER A 20 -18.01 23.50 23.37
N VAL A 21 -17.84 23.97 22.13
CA VAL A 21 -17.06 23.29 21.14
C VAL A 21 -15.65 23.23 21.73
N SER A 22 -15.26 22.07 22.21
CA SER A 22 -13.88 21.82 22.65
C SER A 22 -13.00 22.13 21.46
N ALA A 23 -12.35 23.29 21.47
CA ALA A 23 -11.36 23.64 20.48
C ALA A 23 -10.23 22.61 20.59
N GLN A 24 -10.15 21.70 19.65
CA GLN A 24 -9.09 20.73 19.56
C GLN A 24 -7.76 21.50 19.57
N ALA A 25 -6.84 21.13 20.47
CA ALA A 25 -5.56 21.83 20.58
C ALA A 25 -4.88 21.84 19.20
N PRO A 26 -4.35 23.00 18.75
CA PRO A 26 -3.79 23.15 17.42
C PRO A 26 -2.73 22.08 17.17
N ILE A 27 -2.70 21.55 15.93
CA ILE A 27 -1.67 20.61 15.48
C ILE A 27 -0.38 21.40 15.19
N GLU A 28 0.74 20.70 15.19
CA GLU A 28 2.05 21.30 14.87
C GLU A 28 2.11 21.73 13.39
N GLY A 29 2.91 22.77 13.11
CA GLY A 29 3.05 23.37 11.78
C GLY A 29 4.01 22.65 10.83
N GLU A 30 4.51 21.46 11.21
CA GLU A 30 5.41 20.66 10.39
C GLU A 30 5.11 19.18 10.53
N LEU A 31 5.39 18.40 9.47
CA LEU A 31 5.32 16.96 9.43
C LEU A 31 6.43 16.41 8.55
N THR A 32 7.21 15.46 9.06
CA THR A 32 8.28 14.81 8.30
C THR A 32 8.09 13.31 8.30
N LEU A 33 8.13 12.69 7.12
CA LEU A 33 8.07 11.24 6.94
C LEU A 33 9.46 10.68 6.64
N ILE A 34 9.76 9.44 7.09
CA ILE A 34 10.77 8.58 6.48
C ILE A 34 10.05 7.43 5.78
N THR A 35 10.37 7.17 4.49
CA THR A 35 9.51 6.31 3.68
C THR A 35 10.22 5.67 2.48
N PRO A 36 10.01 4.36 2.23
CA PRO A 36 10.31 3.69 0.97
C PRO A 36 9.21 3.87 -0.09
N VAL A 37 8.04 4.38 0.30
CA VAL A 37 6.90 4.57 -0.60
C VAL A 37 7.29 5.50 -1.75
N SER A 38 6.83 5.18 -2.96
CA SER A 38 7.15 5.96 -4.16
C SER A 38 6.80 7.43 -4.01
N LYS A 39 7.68 8.30 -4.54
CA LYS A 39 7.44 9.75 -4.63
C LYS A 39 6.10 10.07 -5.30
N PHE A 40 5.69 9.29 -6.30
CA PHE A 40 4.40 9.36 -6.96
C PHE A 40 3.20 9.26 -5.99
N ILE A 41 3.34 8.52 -4.91
CA ILE A 41 2.30 8.31 -3.89
C ILE A 41 2.45 9.33 -2.75
N HIS A 42 3.63 9.37 -2.11
CA HIS A 42 3.78 10.17 -0.90
C HIS A 42 3.65 11.68 -1.14
N ASP A 43 4.11 12.22 -2.28
CA ASP A 43 3.94 13.64 -2.60
C ASP A 43 2.46 14.00 -2.76
N ALA A 44 1.68 13.12 -3.41
CA ALA A 44 0.24 13.33 -3.56
C ALA A 44 -0.50 13.32 -2.22
N ALA A 45 -0.15 12.37 -1.34
CA ALA A 45 -0.74 12.26 -0.01
C ALA A 45 -0.38 13.46 0.87
N LEU A 46 0.87 13.88 0.89
CA LEU A 46 1.34 15.03 1.64
C LEU A 46 0.71 16.34 1.17
N LYS A 47 0.62 16.53 -0.16
CA LYS A 47 -0.04 17.71 -0.74
C LYS A 47 -1.52 17.76 -0.34
N ALA A 48 -2.24 16.65 -0.50
CA ALA A 48 -3.65 16.58 -0.16
C ALA A 48 -3.90 16.78 1.34
N PHE A 49 -2.98 16.30 2.20
CA PHE A 49 -3.03 16.55 3.63
C PHE A 49 -2.81 18.03 3.97
N ALA A 50 -1.83 18.71 3.38
CA ALA A 50 -1.57 20.12 3.64
C ALA A 50 -2.81 20.99 3.29
N GLU A 51 -3.48 20.66 2.18
CA GLU A 51 -4.74 21.29 1.80
C GLU A 51 -5.85 21.01 2.82
N TYR A 52 -6.03 19.74 3.20
CA TYR A 52 -7.01 19.31 4.20
C TYR A 52 -6.77 19.97 5.56
N ALA A 53 -5.53 20.03 6.03
CA ALA A 53 -5.17 20.66 7.30
C ALA A 53 -5.55 22.14 7.31
N LYS A 54 -5.31 22.85 6.21
CA LYS A 54 -5.72 24.26 6.07
C LYS A 54 -7.25 24.41 6.05
N GLU A 55 -7.95 23.58 5.30
CA GLU A 55 -9.40 23.67 5.09
C GLU A 55 -10.21 23.22 6.31
N LYS A 56 -9.80 22.14 6.97
CA LYS A 56 -10.59 21.44 7.99
C LYS A 56 -10.05 21.62 9.41
N LEU A 57 -8.74 21.83 9.56
CA LEU A 57 -8.10 21.95 10.87
C LEU A 57 -7.63 23.39 11.15
N GLY A 58 -7.75 24.31 10.18
CA GLY A 58 -7.28 25.68 10.32
C GLY A 58 -5.77 25.82 10.50
N ALA A 59 -4.99 24.78 10.12
CA ALA A 59 -3.56 24.69 10.34
C ALA A 59 -2.78 24.72 9.03
N SER A 60 -1.71 25.51 8.97
CA SER A 60 -0.74 25.45 7.87
C SER A 60 0.39 24.50 8.27
N VAL A 61 0.47 23.34 7.60
CA VAL A 61 1.46 22.31 7.90
C VAL A 61 2.46 22.22 6.75
N LYS A 62 3.74 22.47 7.05
CA LYS A 62 4.85 22.20 6.14
C LYS A 62 5.11 20.70 6.15
N VAL A 63 5.06 20.07 4.98
CA VAL A 63 5.20 18.62 4.82
C VAL A 63 6.51 18.27 4.13
N ASN A 64 7.23 17.28 4.69
CA ASN A 64 8.51 16.82 4.18
C ASN A 64 8.53 15.28 4.10
N ALA A 65 9.37 14.76 3.20
CA ALA A 65 9.66 13.34 3.12
C ALA A 65 11.18 13.10 3.04
N ILE A 66 11.65 12.09 3.73
CA ILE A 66 13.00 11.52 3.66
C ILE A 66 12.87 10.19 2.92
N PRO A 67 13.07 10.14 1.59
CA PRO A 67 13.01 8.91 0.82
C PRO A 67 14.16 7.99 1.22
N ALA A 68 13.84 6.75 1.58
CA ALA A 68 14.84 5.75 1.93
C ALA A 68 14.28 4.35 1.66
N GLY A 69 15.06 3.45 1.07
CA GLY A 69 14.66 2.05 0.96
C GLY A 69 14.38 1.44 2.34
N THR A 70 13.47 0.47 2.42
CA THR A 70 12.98 -0.11 3.68
C THR A 70 14.10 -0.50 4.67
N PRO A 71 15.17 -1.21 4.27
CA PRO A 71 16.26 -1.55 5.21
C PRO A 71 17.02 -0.32 5.72
N VAL A 72 17.19 0.70 4.88
CA VAL A 72 17.87 1.96 5.23
C VAL A 72 17.01 2.78 6.18
N ALA A 73 15.70 2.90 5.92
CA ALA A 73 14.77 3.58 6.80
C ALA A 73 14.73 2.93 8.20
N TYR A 74 14.59 1.60 8.23
CA TYR A 74 14.64 0.82 9.47
C TYR A 74 15.96 1.06 10.24
N GLY A 75 17.12 0.94 9.58
CA GLY A 75 18.42 1.14 10.19
C GLY A 75 18.57 2.54 10.81
N ARG A 76 18.14 3.59 10.07
CA ARG A 76 18.16 4.97 10.60
C ARG A 76 17.28 5.14 11.83
N ILE A 77 16.06 4.57 11.83
CA ILE A 77 15.15 4.64 12.99
C ILE A 77 15.80 4.00 14.22
N VAL A 78 16.45 2.86 14.04
CA VAL A 78 17.18 2.18 15.12
C VAL A 78 18.38 3.04 15.60
N GLU A 79 19.13 3.65 14.68
CA GLU A 79 20.26 4.54 15.01
C GLU A 79 19.84 5.81 15.76
N TRP A 80 18.66 6.36 15.47
CA TRP A 80 18.14 7.54 16.17
C TRP A 80 17.80 7.32 17.65
N LYS A 81 17.64 6.08 18.09
CA LYS A 81 17.46 5.72 19.51
C LYS A 81 16.40 6.57 20.24
N GLY A 82 15.24 6.77 19.63
CA GLY A 82 14.13 7.57 20.19
C GLY A 82 14.30 9.09 20.07
N LYS A 83 15.25 9.57 19.28
CA LYS A 83 15.41 10.99 18.90
C LYS A 83 15.31 11.14 17.37
N PRO A 84 14.15 10.85 16.79
CA PRO A 84 14.01 10.74 15.35
C PRO A 84 14.11 12.09 14.63
N GLU A 85 14.61 12.06 13.39
CA GLU A 85 14.59 13.18 12.45
C GLU A 85 13.29 13.25 11.64
N ALA A 86 12.41 12.25 11.79
CA ALA A 86 11.09 12.18 11.18
C ALA A 86 10.02 11.91 12.25
N ASP A 87 8.77 12.18 11.93
CA ASP A 87 7.62 11.93 12.82
C ASP A 87 6.97 10.58 12.54
N ILE A 88 6.96 10.18 11.27
CA ILE A 88 6.29 8.98 10.77
C ILE A 88 7.27 8.09 10.00
N PHE A 89 7.17 6.78 10.22
CA PHE A 89 7.63 5.76 9.29
C PHE A 89 6.44 5.23 8.48
N TRP A 90 6.53 5.28 7.17
CA TRP A 90 5.46 4.87 6.26
C TRP A 90 5.95 3.91 5.19
N GLY A 91 5.34 2.73 5.10
CA GLY A 91 5.59 1.73 4.08
C GLY A 91 6.70 0.72 4.42
N GLY A 92 6.71 -0.36 3.71
CA GLY A 92 7.58 -1.51 3.95
C GLY A 92 6.83 -2.68 4.58
N GLU A 93 7.56 -3.65 5.08
CA GLU A 93 7.00 -4.88 5.62
C GLU A 93 6.49 -4.69 7.06
N SER A 94 5.29 -5.19 7.38
CA SER A 94 4.67 -5.09 8.71
C SER A 94 5.53 -5.67 9.83
N ALA A 95 6.27 -6.76 9.57
CA ALA A 95 7.21 -7.36 10.53
C ALA A 95 8.30 -6.39 11.01
N LEU A 96 8.69 -5.40 10.23
CA LEU A 96 9.66 -4.40 10.68
C LEU A 96 9.05 -3.41 11.67
N PHE A 97 7.77 -3.11 11.52
CA PHE A 97 7.04 -2.29 12.48
C PHE A 97 6.87 -3.01 13.81
N GLU A 98 6.60 -4.31 13.80
CA GLU A 98 6.56 -5.14 15.00
C GLU A 98 7.91 -5.13 15.73
N LYS A 99 9.02 -5.32 15.01
CA LYS A 99 10.38 -5.22 15.59
C LYS A 99 10.69 -3.84 16.17
N LEU A 100 10.24 -2.76 15.54
CA LEU A 100 10.42 -1.42 16.06
C LEU A 100 9.57 -1.19 17.33
N ALA A 101 8.35 -1.74 17.37
CA ALA A 101 7.49 -1.67 18.56
C ALA A 101 8.11 -2.42 19.74
N GLU A 102 8.64 -3.64 19.54
CA GLU A 102 9.38 -4.42 20.53
C GLU A 102 10.58 -3.65 21.10
N GLN A 103 11.28 -2.90 20.24
CA GLN A 103 12.40 -2.03 20.61
C GLN A 103 11.96 -0.70 21.25
N LYS A 104 10.65 -0.47 21.42
CA LYS A 104 10.06 0.78 21.95
C LYS A 104 10.39 2.03 21.12
N LEU A 105 10.60 1.86 19.83
CA LEU A 105 10.91 2.93 18.87
C LEU A 105 9.64 3.47 18.17
N LEU A 106 8.48 2.90 18.46
CA LEU A 106 7.17 3.39 18.04
C LEU A 106 6.35 3.84 19.25
N GLN A 107 5.50 4.84 19.05
CA GLN A 107 4.44 5.19 19.97
C GLN A 107 3.10 4.70 19.44
N LYS A 108 2.09 4.59 20.31
CA LYS A 108 0.74 4.19 19.87
C LYS A 108 0.15 5.21 18.92
N VAL A 109 -0.49 4.71 17.87
CA VAL A 109 -1.25 5.51 16.91
C VAL A 109 -2.62 5.80 17.52
N GLU A 110 -2.71 6.81 18.35
CA GLU A 110 -3.93 7.19 19.07
C GLU A 110 -4.86 8.01 18.17
N ILE A 111 -5.40 7.38 17.12
CA ILE A 111 -6.42 7.95 16.25
C ILE A 111 -7.82 7.78 16.83
N SER A 112 -8.81 8.46 16.25
CA SER A 112 -10.19 8.32 16.68
C SER A 112 -10.68 6.88 16.60
N LYS A 113 -11.58 6.49 17.50
CA LYS A 113 -12.17 5.14 17.50
C LYS A 113 -12.85 4.85 16.16
N GLU A 114 -13.48 5.84 15.54
CA GLU A 114 -14.13 5.71 14.24
C GLU A 114 -13.12 5.36 13.13
N ALA A 115 -11.98 6.03 13.09
CA ALA A 115 -10.91 5.75 12.13
C ALA A 115 -10.30 4.36 12.38
N TRP A 116 -10.02 4.04 13.63
CA TRP A 116 -9.49 2.72 14.01
C TRP A 116 -10.43 1.57 13.62
N ASP A 117 -11.71 1.68 13.94
CA ASP A 117 -12.71 0.65 13.67
C ASP A 117 -13.04 0.52 12.18
N SER A 118 -12.75 1.54 11.38
CA SER A 118 -12.94 1.49 9.93
C SER A 118 -12.02 0.50 9.23
N ILE A 119 -10.86 0.19 9.85
CA ILE A 119 -9.89 -0.76 9.32
C ILE A 119 -10.21 -2.17 9.87
N PRO A 120 -10.52 -3.16 9.04
CA PRO A 120 -10.64 -4.55 9.49
C PRO A 120 -9.36 -5.05 10.16
N ALA A 121 -9.48 -6.02 11.06
CA ALA A 121 -8.29 -6.60 11.71
C ALA A 121 -7.35 -7.28 10.71
N SER A 122 -7.93 -7.91 9.68
CA SER A 122 -7.19 -8.64 8.65
C SER A 122 -8.00 -8.81 7.38
N ILE A 123 -7.33 -9.22 6.30
CA ILE A 123 -7.94 -9.62 5.03
C ILE A 123 -7.32 -10.94 4.54
N GLY A 124 -8.09 -11.72 3.78
CA GLY A 124 -7.62 -12.94 3.13
C GLY A 124 -7.80 -14.22 3.95
N LYS A 125 -7.85 -15.33 3.24
CA LYS A 125 -7.96 -16.71 3.76
C LYS A 125 -7.16 -17.66 2.87
N PRO A 126 -6.66 -18.80 3.37
CA PRO A 126 -6.70 -19.28 4.75
C PRO A 126 -5.70 -18.59 5.69
N LYS A 127 -4.74 -17.81 5.15
CA LYS A 127 -3.75 -17.07 5.91
C LYS A 127 -4.18 -15.60 5.99
N PRO A 128 -4.70 -15.12 7.13
CA PRO A 128 -5.10 -13.73 7.26
C PRO A 128 -3.88 -12.79 7.25
N ILE A 129 -3.99 -11.70 6.51
CA ILE A 129 -2.99 -10.63 6.47
C ILE A 129 -3.45 -9.55 7.46
N PRO A 130 -2.70 -9.25 8.52
CA PRO A 130 -3.03 -8.16 9.43
C PRO A 130 -3.08 -6.82 8.70
N LEU A 131 -4.10 -6.01 8.97
CA LEU A 131 -4.23 -4.66 8.39
C LEU A 131 -3.92 -3.55 9.41
N LYS A 132 -3.76 -3.91 10.67
CA LYS A 132 -3.33 -3.04 11.76
C LYS A 132 -2.74 -3.88 12.88
N ASP A 133 -1.88 -3.28 13.67
CA ASP A 133 -1.34 -3.93 14.87
C ASP A 133 -2.39 -4.03 15.97
N LYS A 134 -2.47 -5.21 16.63
CA LYS A 134 -3.43 -5.43 17.73
C LYS A 134 -3.19 -4.53 18.94
N ASP A 135 -1.95 -4.12 19.17
CA ASP A 135 -1.54 -3.29 20.30
C ASP A 135 -1.51 -1.78 19.96
N GLY A 136 -1.79 -1.43 18.69
CA GLY A 136 -1.97 -0.07 18.22
C GLY A 136 -0.70 0.69 17.85
N PHE A 137 0.41 0.02 17.55
CA PHE A 137 1.65 0.67 17.17
C PHE A 137 1.75 1.01 15.68
N TRP A 138 0.98 0.35 14.83
CA TRP A 138 0.90 0.68 13.41
C TRP A 138 -0.50 0.42 12.84
N VAL A 139 -0.80 1.08 11.73
CA VAL A 139 -2.01 0.87 10.92
C VAL A 139 -1.64 0.78 9.45
N GLY A 140 -2.35 -0.05 8.68
CA GLY A 140 -2.34 0.00 7.24
C GLY A 140 -3.10 1.22 6.75
N THR A 141 -2.63 1.84 5.68
CA THR A 141 -3.26 3.03 5.07
C THR A 141 -3.87 2.75 3.71
N ALA A 142 -3.36 1.77 2.99
CA ALA A 142 -3.84 1.30 1.69
C ALA A 142 -3.54 -0.18 1.53
N LEU A 143 -4.14 -0.83 0.52
CA LEU A 143 -3.81 -2.18 0.08
C LEU A 143 -3.05 -2.13 -1.24
N GLU A 144 -1.97 -2.89 -1.31
CA GLU A 144 -1.11 -3.03 -2.49
C GLU A 144 -1.12 -4.48 -2.99
N PRO A 145 -1.80 -4.79 -4.09
CA PRO A 145 -1.69 -6.09 -4.72
C PRO A 145 -0.50 -6.17 -5.67
N TYR A 146 0.09 -7.36 -5.76
CA TYR A 146 1.13 -7.71 -6.70
C TYR A 146 0.55 -8.61 -7.79
N GLY A 147 0.89 -8.34 -9.04
CA GLY A 147 0.27 -9.05 -10.15
C GLY A 147 1.12 -9.11 -11.40
N ILE A 148 0.42 -9.28 -12.51
CA ILE A 148 0.97 -9.35 -13.85
C ILE A 148 0.65 -8.05 -14.58
N VAL A 149 1.66 -7.38 -15.10
CA VAL A 149 1.49 -6.31 -16.10
C VAL A 149 1.70 -6.91 -17.48
N TYR A 150 0.96 -6.48 -18.48
CA TYR A 150 1.15 -6.97 -19.86
C TYR A 150 0.81 -5.93 -20.91
N HIS A 151 1.43 -6.10 -22.08
CA HIS A 151 1.20 -5.26 -23.24
C HIS A 151 0.19 -5.93 -24.18
N PRO A 152 -1.07 -5.44 -24.29
CA PRO A 152 -2.15 -6.17 -24.95
C PRO A 152 -1.86 -6.47 -26.42
N LYS A 153 -1.26 -5.52 -27.18
CA LYS A 153 -0.92 -5.73 -28.58
C LYS A 153 0.16 -6.80 -28.80
N LYS A 154 1.13 -6.93 -27.87
CA LYS A 154 2.13 -8.00 -27.95
C LYS A 154 1.51 -9.36 -27.63
N ILE A 155 0.69 -9.45 -26.57
CA ILE A 155 -0.07 -10.66 -26.21
C ILE A 155 -0.93 -11.13 -27.42
N GLN A 156 -1.62 -10.19 -28.07
CA GLN A 156 -2.40 -10.49 -29.28
C GLN A 156 -1.54 -11.02 -30.44
N ARG A 157 -0.37 -10.41 -30.70
CA ARG A 157 0.56 -10.87 -31.75
C ARG A 157 1.09 -12.27 -31.51
N LEU A 158 1.25 -12.67 -30.25
CA LEU A 158 1.63 -14.04 -29.89
C LEU A 158 0.48 -15.05 -30.09
N GLY A 159 -0.75 -14.57 -30.35
CA GLY A 159 -1.93 -15.39 -30.50
C GLY A 159 -2.27 -16.17 -29.23
N ILE A 160 -2.14 -15.53 -28.08
CA ILE A 160 -2.51 -16.05 -26.75
C ILE A 160 -3.59 -15.16 -26.13
N GLY A 161 -4.33 -15.72 -25.16
CA GLY A 161 -5.28 -14.95 -24.36
C GLY A 161 -4.58 -13.97 -23.42
N GLU A 162 -5.30 -12.93 -23.00
CA GLU A 162 -4.83 -12.04 -21.92
C GLU A 162 -4.61 -12.85 -20.63
N PRO A 163 -3.47 -12.68 -19.94
CA PRO A 163 -3.18 -13.43 -18.71
C PRO A 163 -4.18 -13.07 -17.62
N LYS A 164 -4.57 -14.07 -16.81
CA LYS A 164 -5.50 -13.96 -15.67
C LYS A 164 -4.91 -14.55 -14.39
N GLU A 165 -4.14 -15.62 -14.52
CA GLU A 165 -3.53 -16.35 -13.43
C GLU A 165 -2.01 -16.47 -13.63
N TRP A 166 -1.30 -16.81 -12.56
CA TRP A 166 0.16 -16.96 -12.62
C TRP A 166 0.61 -17.96 -13.68
N ASP A 167 -0.13 -19.06 -13.84
CA ASP A 167 0.18 -20.13 -14.80
C ASP A 167 0.15 -19.68 -16.26
N ASP A 168 -0.57 -18.61 -16.58
CA ASP A 168 -0.61 -18.07 -17.93
C ASP A 168 0.77 -17.55 -18.38
N LEU A 169 1.64 -17.19 -17.43
CA LEU A 169 3.02 -16.81 -17.73
C LEU A 169 3.92 -17.98 -18.14
N LEU A 170 3.45 -19.23 -17.95
CA LEU A 170 4.15 -20.44 -18.36
C LEU A 170 3.85 -20.85 -19.80
N ASN A 171 3.00 -20.10 -20.51
CA ASN A 171 2.69 -20.39 -21.91
C ASN A 171 3.99 -20.37 -22.76
N PRO A 172 4.31 -21.46 -23.51
CA PRO A 172 5.54 -21.55 -24.27
C PRO A 172 5.72 -20.44 -25.33
N LYS A 173 4.63 -19.83 -25.81
CA LYS A 173 4.68 -18.69 -26.71
C LYS A 173 5.25 -17.42 -26.08
N LEU A 174 5.34 -17.38 -24.76
CA LEU A 174 5.99 -16.29 -24.01
C LEU A 174 7.51 -16.49 -23.87
N LYS A 175 8.12 -17.45 -24.54
CA LYS A 175 9.57 -17.69 -24.46
C LYS A 175 10.35 -16.41 -24.81
N GLY A 176 11.13 -15.90 -23.82
CA GLY A 176 11.90 -14.66 -23.96
C GLY A 176 11.07 -13.37 -23.86
N GLU A 177 9.78 -13.46 -23.56
CA GLU A 177 8.84 -12.33 -23.58
C GLU A 177 8.37 -11.89 -22.17
N VAL A 178 8.88 -12.52 -21.11
CA VAL A 178 8.58 -12.15 -19.74
C VAL A 178 9.71 -11.35 -19.11
N ALA A 179 9.40 -10.22 -18.50
CA ALA A 179 10.31 -9.45 -17.65
C ALA A 179 10.02 -9.74 -16.18
N GLN A 180 11.04 -9.86 -15.34
CA GLN A 180 10.92 -10.01 -13.90
C GLN A 180 12.13 -9.46 -13.17
N CYS A 181 11.98 -9.17 -11.88
CA CYS A 181 13.09 -8.82 -11.01
C CYS A 181 13.44 -10.02 -10.12
N ALA A 182 14.72 -10.31 -9.97
CA ALA A 182 15.16 -11.42 -9.11
C ALA A 182 14.80 -11.16 -7.63
N PRO A 183 14.49 -12.21 -6.83
CA PRO A 183 14.15 -12.06 -5.41
C PRO A 183 15.34 -11.54 -4.58
N THR A 184 16.55 -11.64 -5.12
CA THR A 184 17.78 -11.08 -4.54
C THR A 184 17.87 -9.56 -4.61
N ARG A 185 17.08 -8.94 -5.48
CA ARG A 185 17.14 -7.49 -5.78
C ARG A 185 15.91 -6.72 -5.30
N SER A 186 14.85 -7.42 -4.87
CA SER A 186 13.59 -6.79 -4.50
C SER A 186 12.83 -7.62 -3.46
N SER A 187 12.40 -6.98 -2.38
CA SER A 187 11.53 -7.59 -1.36
C SER A 187 10.16 -7.94 -1.95
N SER A 188 9.61 -7.09 -2.80
CA SER A 188 8.36 -7.34 -3.52
C SER A 188 8.41 -8.61 -4.35
N SER A 189 9.49 -8.79 -5.12
CA SER A 189 9.72 -10.01 -5.88
C SER A 189 9.86 -11.21 -4.94
N ASN A 190 10.68 -11.10 -3.89
CA ASN A 190 10.85 -12.17 -2.91
C ASN A 190 9.51 -12.65 -2.34
N ALA A 191 8.63 -11.73 -1.95
CA ALA A 191 7.31 -12.07 -1.43
C ALA A 191 6.45 -12.82 -2.47
N THR A 192 6.46 -12.41 -3.73
CA THR A 192 5.68 -13.11 -4.77
C THR A 192 6.27 -14.49 -5.10
N TYR A 193 7.60 -14.65 -5.08
CA TYR A 193 8.22 -15.98 -5.20
C TYR A 193 7.81 -16.90 -4.05
N GLU A 194 7.72 -16.37 -2.82
CA GLU A 194 7.19 -17.11 -1.67
C GLU A 194 5.72 -17.52 -1.84
N VAL A 195 4.90 -16.67 -2.46
CA VAL A 195 3.52 -17.03 -2.81
C VAL A 195 3.50 -18.24 -3.75
N ILE A 196 4.33 -18.27 -4.78
CA ILE A 196 4.44 -19.42 -5.70
C ILE A 196 4.84 -20.69 -4.97
N LEU A 197 5.86 -20.62 -4.10
CA LEU A 197 6.28 -21.77 -3.30
C LEU A 197 5.18 -22.23 -2.31
N SER A 198 4.42 -21.30 -1.76
CA SER A 198 3.32 -21.59 -0.84
C SER A 198 2.10 -22.19 -1.56
N MET A 199 1.84 -21.79 -2.82
CA MET A 199 0.75 -22.34 -3.65
C MET A 199 0.98 -23.79 -4.06
N TYR A 200 2.20 -24.08 -4.53
CA TYR A 200 2.51 -25.36 -5.17
C TYR A 200 3.31 -26.32 -4.29
N GLY A 201 3.83 -25.84 -3.15
CA GLY A 201 4.81 -26.56 -2.34
C GLY A 201 6.23 -26.42 -2.89
N GLU A 202 7.22 -26.83 -2.10
CA GLU A 202 8.63 -26.57 -2.37
C GLU A 202 9.07 -27.09 -3.76
N ASP A 203 8.87 -28.39 -4.05
CA ASP A 203 9.37 -29.01 -5.28
C ASP A 203 8.66 -28.47 -6.52
N LYS A 204 7.31 -28.50 -6.52
CA LYS A 204 6.52 -28.03 -7.66
C LYS A 204 6.60 -26.52 -7.86
N GLY A 205 6.77 -25.77 -6.76
CA GLY A 205 6.96 -24.31 -6.84
C GLY A 205 8.31 -23.97 -7.49
N TRP A 206 9.38 -24.70 -7.16
CA TRP A 206 10.67 -24.52 -7.84
C TRP A 206 10.62 -24.94 -9.31
N ASP A 207 9.87 -26.00 -9.65
CA ASP A 207 9.66 -26.37 -11.06
C ASP A 207 8.88 -25.29 -11.81
N TRP A 208 7.90 -24.68 -11.17
CA TRP A 208 7.17 -23.54 -11.72
C TRP A 208 8.09 -22.35 -11.99
N LEU A 209 8.95 -21.99 -11.03
CA LEU A 209 9.89 -20.88 -11.16
C LEU A 209 10.94 -21.15 -12.26
N ARG A 210 11.42 -22.40 -12.42
CA ARG A 210 12.29 -22.78 -13.52
C ARG A 210 11.59 -22.66 -14.87
N LYS A 211 10.32 -23.06 -14.99
CA LYS A 211 9.52 -22.87 -16.21
C LYS A 211 9.33 -21.38 -16.53
N LEU A 212 9.01 -20.56 -15.52
CA LEU A 212 8.94 -19.11 -15.72
C LEU A 212 10.26 -18.54 -16.23
N SER A 213 11.40 -19.02 -15.69
CA SER A 213 12.72 -18.56 -16.13
C SER A 213 13.03 -18.89 -17.60
N GLN A 214 12.45 -19.94 -18.15
CA GLN A 214 12.56 -20.27 -19.59
C GLN A 214 11.81 -19.26 -20.48
N ASN A 215 10.76 -18.66 -19.96
CA ASN A 215 10.01 -17.59 -20.63
C ASN A 215 10.60 -16.20 -20.35
N THR A 216 11.54 -16.10 -19.42
CA THR A 216 12.13 -14.82 -19.02
C THR A 216 13.13 -14.33 -20.05
N GLY A 217 12.86 -13.20 -20.65
CA GLY A 217 13.77 -12.49 -21.56
C GLY A 217 14.64 -11.47 -20.84
N HIS A 218 14.26 -11.05 -19.61
CA HIS A 218 15.01 -10.05 -18.87
C HIS A 218 14.80 -10.14 -17.37
N PHE A 219 15.90 -10.20 -16.62
CA PHE A 219 15.93 -9.93 -15.18
C PHE A 219 16.33 -8.49 -14.95
N THR A 220 15.37 -7.64 -14.59
CA THR A 220 15.59 -6.22 -14.35
C THR A 220 16.45 -5.96 -13.11
N ALA A 221 17.09 -4.78 -13.06
CA ALA A 221 17.87 -4.39 -11.90
C ALA A 221 17.02 -4.11 -10.67
N ARG A 222 15.78 -3.59 -10.87
CA ARG A 222 14.83 -3.24 -9.82
C ARG A 222 13.42 -3.67 -10.25
N SER A 223 12.54 -3.93 -9.28
CA SER A 223 11.12 -4.27 -9.54
C SER A 223 10.39 -3.18 -10.34
N ARG A 224 10.70 -1.91 -10.10
CA ARG A 224 10.14 -0.76 -10.82
C ARG A 224 10.44 -0.78 -12.33
N ASP A 225 11.53 -1.39 -12.74
CA ASP A 225 11.92 -1.43 -14.14
C ASP A 225 11.07 -2.45 -14.93
N VAL A 226 10.42 -3.42 -14.25
CA VAL A 226 9.58 -4.44 -14.91
C VAL A 226 8.41 -3.83 -15.68
N PRO A 227 7.51 -3.02 -15.09
CA PRO A 227 6.43 -2.40 -15.85
C PRO A 227 6.94 -1.44 -16.93
N THR A 228 8.06 -0.76 -16.71
CA THR A 228 8.64 0.16 -17.69
C THR A 228 9.04 -0.54 -18.99
N VAL A 229 9.73 -1.70 -18.91
CA VAL A 229 10.14 -2.41 -20.13
C VAL A 229 8.96 -3.07 -20.84
N VAL A 230 7.91 -3.46 -20.09
CA VAL A 230 6.65 -3.93 -20.69
C VAL A 230 5.90 -2.78 -21.37
N ALA A 231 5.81 -1.62 -20.71
CA ALA A 231 5.15 -0.42 -21.24
C ALA A 231 5.79 0.05 -22.55
N LYS A 232 7.10 0.00 -22.64
CA LYS A 232 7.84 0.30 -23.87
C LYS A 232 7.69 -0.75 -24.98
N GLY A 233 7.02 -1.87 -24.69
CA GLY A 233 6.85 -2.97 -25.63
C GLY A 233 8.11 -3.81 -25.87
N GLU A 234 9.11 -3.71 -25.00
CA GLU A 234 10.31 -4.55 -25.07
C GLU A 234 9.95 -6.01 -24.72
N TYR A 235 9.06 -6.21 -23.77
CA TYR A 235 8.55 -7.53 -23.34
C TYR A 235 7.03 -7.55 -23.34
N SER A 236 6.45 -8.75 -23.44
CA SER A 236 4.99 -8.94 -23.53
C SER A 236 4.31 -8.94 -22.18
N ALA A 237 4.98 -9.44 -21.11
CA ALA A 237 4.44 -9.51 -19.77
C ALA A 237 5.52 -9.28 -18.70
N GLY A 238 5.09 -8.87 -17.51
CA GLY A 238 5.92 -8.69 -16.34
C GLY A 238 5.35 -9.43 -15.13
N PHE A 239 6.21 -10.11 -14.37
CA PHE A 239 5.87 -10.90 -13.19
C PHE A 239 6.14 -10.12 -11.89
N ALA A 240 5.30 -10.30 -10.88
CA ALA A 240 5.46 -9.77 -9.53
C ALA A 240 5.49 -8.23 -9.45
N VAL A 241 4.58 -7.58 -10.16
CA VAL A 241 4.53 -6.12 -10.27
C VAL A 241 3.51 -5.54 -9.28
N PRO A 242 3.91 -4.61 -8.39
CA PRO A 242 2.98 -3.81 -7.62
C PRO A 242 2.02 -3.01 -8.49
N SER A 243 0.74 -2.98 -8.14
CA SER A 243 -0.30 -2.35 -8.96
C SER A 243 0.00 -0.89 -9.28
N TYR A 244 0.48 -0.12 -8.32
CA TYR A 244 0.79 1.30 -8.50
C TYR A 244 1.95 1.55 -9.48
N MET A 245 2.94 0.64 -9.54
CA MET A 245 4.07 0.78 -10.47
C MET A 245 3.60 0.61 -11.93
N ALA A 246 2.69 -0.33 -12.16
CA ALA A 246 2.07 -0.49 -13.47
C ALA A 246 1.13 0.68 -13.80
N PHE A 247 0.38 1.17 -12.81
CA PHE A 247 -0.53 2.29 -13.02
C PHE A 247 0.19 3.61 -13.32
N GLU A 248 1.37 3.84 -12.75
CA GLU A 248 2.23 4.99 -13.06
C GLU A 248 2.58 5.03 -14.57
N GLU A 249 2.92 3.89 -15.16
CA GLU A 249 3.15 3.77 -16.61
C GLU A 249 1.86 3.98 -17.43
N LYS A 250 0.73 3.48 -16.93
CA LYS A 250 -0.58 3.74 -17.56
C LYS A 250 -0.91 5.24 -17.61
N LEU A 251 -0.66 5.96 -16.52
CA LEU A 251 -0.85 7.41 -16.44
C LEU A 251 0.13 8.19 -17.34
N ALA A 252 1.30 7.62 -17.60
CA ALA A 252 2.26 8.17 -18.56
C ALA A 252 1.82 7.96 -20.03
N GLY A 253 0.67 7.32 -20.26
CA GLY A 253 0.06 7.16 -21.59
C GLY A 253 0.39 5.83 -22.28
N PHE A 254 1.07 4.91 -21.62
CA PHE A 254 1.40 3.61 -22.20
C PHE A 254 0.19 2.67 -22.28
N ASP A 255 0.14 1.87 -23.37
CA ASP A 255 -0.91 0.88 -23.60
C ASP A 255 -0.56 -0.44 -22.90
N ILE A 256 -0.74 -0.47 -21.60
CA ILE A 256 -0.58 -1.66 -20.76
C ILE A 256 -1.83 -1.97 -19.98
N LYS A 257 -1.96 -3.21 -19.57
CA LYS A 257 -3.00 -3.70 -18.66
C LYS A 257 -2.36 -4.42 -17.46
N TYR A 258 -3.16 -4.59 -16.43
CA TYR A 258 -2.76 -5.21 -15.17
C TYR A 258 -3.81 -6.20 -14.68
N VAL A 259 -3.36 -7.28 -14.09
CA VAL A 259 -4.21 -8.25 -13.41
C VAL A 259 -3.56 -8.71 -12.10
N ALA A 260 -4.34 -8.75 -11.04
CA ALA A 260 -3.97 -9.43 -9.81
C ALA A 260 -4.58 -10.84 -9.83
N PRO A 261 -3.77 -11.91 -9.98
CA PRO A 261 -4.25 -13.29 -9.94
C PRO A 261 -4.96 -13.64 -8.64
N ARG A 262 -5.66 -14.78 -8.60
CA ARG A 262 -6.44 -15.19 -7.42
C ARG A 262 -5.62 -15.20 -6.13
N ASN A 263 -4.42 -15.74 -6.15
CA ASN A 263 -3.49 -15.80 -5.04
C ASN A 263 -2.41 -14.71 -5.16
N ALA A 264 -2.79 -13.51 -5.59
CA ALA A 264 -1.86 -12.38 -5.58
C ALA A 264 -1.42 -12.08 -4.15
N PHE A 265 -0.13 -11.78 -3.99
CA PHE A 265 0.33 -11.18 -2.74
C PHE A 265 -0.34 -9.81 -2.57
N VAL A 266 -0.98 -9.59 -1.43
CA VAL A 266 -1.59 -8.30 -1.08
C VAL A 266 -0.99 -7.90 0.26
N THR A 267 -0.49 -6.67 0.35
CA THR A 267 0.08 -6.16 1.60
C THR A 267 -0.58 -4.84 1.98
N PRO A 268 -0.78 -4.55 3.27
CA PRO A 268 -1.09 -3.19 3.69
C PRO A 268 0.15 -2.30 3.49
N GLU A 269 -0.08 -1.01 3.30
CA GLU A 269 0.95 0.02 3.44
C GLU A 269 0.99 0.47 4.90
N PRO A 270 1.86 -0.08 5.76
CA PRO A 270 1.85 0.22 7.18
C PRO A 270 2.41 1.60 7.47
N MET A 271 1.88 2.24 8.50
CA MET A 271 2.29 3.55 8.97
C MET A 271 2.33 3.58 10.49
N ALA A 272 3.37 4.16 11.06
CA ALA A 272 3.56 4.30 12.50
C ALA A 272 4.13 5.67 12.86
N ILE A 273 3.82 6.13 14.07
CA ILE A 273 4.42 7.34 14.66
C ILE A 273 5.67 6.91 15.43
N LEU A 274 6.79 7.59 15.17
CA LEU A 274 8.06 7.29 15.82
C LEU A 274 8.07 7.74 17.28
N SER A 275 8.68 6.95 18.15
CA SER A 275 8.88 7.34 19.55
C SER A 275 9.81 8.57 19.59
N GLY A 276 9.37 9.62 20.28
CA GLY A 276 10.09 10.89 20.33
C GLY A 276 9.86 11.82 19.10
N ALA A 277 8.86 11.52 18.26
CA ALA A 277 8.43 12.41 17.17
C ALA A 277 8.19 13.84 17.69
N ARG A 278 8.64 14.83 16.92
CA ARG A 278 8.51 16.25 17.29
C ARG A 278 7.09 16.79 17.05
N ASN A 279 6.39 16.20 16.07
CA ASN A 279 5.09 16.67 15.61
C ASN A 279 4.02 15.55 15.70
N PRO A 280 3.76 14.96 16.90
CA PRO A 280 2.90 13.79 17.04
C PRO A 280 1.42 14.08 16.73
N LYS A 281 0.93 15.32 16.93
CA LYS A 281 -0.46 15.67 16.59
C LYS A 281 -0.64 15.81 15.09
N ALA A 282 0.32 16.43 14.39
CA ALA A 282 0.32 16.51 12.93
C ALA A 282 0.44 15.10 12.31
N ALA A 283 1.25 14.23 12.92
CA ALA A 283 1.38 12.82 12.51
C ALA A 283 0.04 12.06 12.65
N ARG A 284 -0.66 12.19 13.78
CA ARG A 284 -2.01 11.60 13.95
C ARG A 284 -3.00 12.15 12.95
N ALA A 285 -3.03 13.48 12.80
CA ALA A 285 -3.96 14.13 11.86
C ALA A 285 -3.72 13.66 10.42
N PHE A 286 -2.47 13.40 10.03
CA PHE A 286 -2.12 12.84 8.73
C PHE A 286 -2.65 11.41 8.57
N ILE A 287 -2.44 10.55 9.57
CA ILE A 287 -2.97 9.18 9.54
C ILE A 287 -4.50 9.20 9.47
N GLU A 288 -5.17 10.00 10.29
CA GLU A 288 -6.64 10.13 10.25
C GLU A 288 -7.14 10.65 8.92
N PHE A 289 -6.45 11.65 8.33
CA PHE A 289 -6.76 12.14 6.99
C PHE A 289 -6.71 11.02 5.94
N LEU A 290 -5.65 10.22 5.97
CA LEU A 290 -5.49 9.12 5.01
C LEU A 290 -6.60 8.07 5.13
N LEU A 291 -7.20 7.91 6.31
CA LEU A 291 -8.33 7.01 6.57
C LEU A 291 -9.71 7.63 6.23
N THR A 292 -9.76 8.89 5.81
CA THR A 292 -10.99 9.51 5.28
C THR A 292 -11.23 9.08 3.82
N GLU A 293 -12.46 9.30 3.32
CA GLU A 293 -12.77 9.07 1.90
C GLU A 293 -11.83 9.86 0.97
N ARG A 294 -11.51 11.12 1.31
CA ARG A 294 -10.58 11.96 0.53
C ARG A 294 -9.18 11.35 0.51
N GLY A 295 -8.68 10.85 1.64
CA GLY A 295 -7.38 10.19 1.73
C GLY A 295 -7.34 8.87 0.96
N GLN A 296 -8.37 8.04 1.09
CA GLN A 296 -8.47 6.77 0.35
C GLN A 296 -8.58 6.98 -1.17
N ARG A 297 -9.20 8.08 -1.61
CA ARG A 297 -9.23 8.46 -3.03
C ARG A 297 -7.84 8.79 -3.56
N VAL A 298 -6.98 9.46 -2.78
CA VAL A 298 -5.59 9.73 -3.17
C VAL A 298 -4.85 8.42 -3.50
N PHE A 299 -5.05 7.38 -2.71
CA PHE A 299 -4.44 6.07 -2.98
C PHE A 299 -4.99 5.43 -4.26
N MET A 300 -6.32 5.43 -4.45
CA MET A 300 -6.92 4.87 -5.66
C MET A 300 -6.42 5.59 -6.92
N GLU A 301 -6.30 6.92 -6.89
CA GLU A 301 -5.74 7.71 -7.99
C GLU A 301 -4.25 7.43 -8.26
N ARG A 302 -3.62 6.61 -7.45
CA ARG A 302 -2.24 6.14 -7.59
C ARG A 302 -2.13 4.63 -7.79
N GLY A 303 -3.26 3.94 -8.00
CA GLY A 303 -3.30 2.50 -8.28
C GLY A 303 -3.16 1.61 -7.04
N LEU A 304 -3.38 2.17 -5.85
CA LEU A 304 -3.54 1.44 -4.60
C LEU A 304 -5.03 1.32 -4.24
N PHE A 305 -5.37 0.37 -3.38
CA PHE A 305 -6.75 0.12 -2.99
C PHE A 305 -7.05 0.61 -1.58
N PRO A 306 -8.33 0.96 -1.30
CA PRO A 306 -8.72 1.34 0.05
C PRO A 306 -8.43 0.25 1.08
N ILE A 307 -7.93 0.68 2.25
CA ILE A 307 -7.69 -0.19 3.43
C ILE A 307 -8.98 -0.53 4.19
N THR A 308 -10.08 0.09 3.85
CA THR A 308 -11.37 -0.03 4.53
C THR A 308 -12.49 -0.35 3.54
N PRO A 309 -13.44 -1.25 3.89
CA PRO A 309 -14.64 -1.49 3.10
C PRO A 309 -15.63 -0.33 3.12
N ARG A 310 -15.43 0.65 4.01
CA ARG A 310 -16.33 1.79 4.23
C ARG A 310 -16.49 2.67 2.98
N TYR A 311 -15.42 2.83 2.22
CA TYR A 311 -15.40 3.72 1.06
C TYR A 311 -15.26 2.93 -0.23
N LYS A 312 -16.26 3.07 -1.10
CA LYS A 312 -16.17 2.64 -2.49
C LYS A 312 -15.70 3.84 -3.30
N VAL A 313 -14.42 3.87 -3.61
CA VAL A 313 -13.86 4.99 -4.35
C VAL A 313 -14.42 5.00 -5.75
N GLN A 314 -15.32 5.94 -5.99
CA GLN A 314 -15.88 6.24 -7.30
C GLN A 314 -15.39 7.63 -7.69
N GLY A 315 -14.60 7.71 -8.75
CA GLY A 315 -14.28 8.99 -9.35
C GLY A 315 -15.36 9.40 -10.36
N PRO A 316 -15.47 10.69 -10.67
CA PRO A 316 -16.24 11.13 -11.82
C PRO A 316 -15.77 10.45 -13.10
N ALA A 317 -16.66 10.37 -14.12
CA ALA A 317 -16.29 9.87 -15.45
C ALA A 317 -15.07 10.62 -16.01
N GLY A 318 -14.08 9.86 -16.51
CA GLY A 318 -12.82 10.37 -17.02
C GLY A 318 -11.79 10.79 -15.95
N SER A 319 -12.06 10.55 -14.67
CA SER A 319 -11.09 10.84 -13.59
C SER A 319 -9.99 9.78 -13.51
N THR A 320 -8.87 10.14 -12.87
CA THR A 320 -7.78 9.20 -12.58
C THR A 320 -8.25 8.02 -11.73
N ALA A 321 -9.20 8.25 -10.81
CA ALA A 321 -9.77 7.17 -10.00
C ALA A 321 -10.58 6.17 -10.84
N GLU A 322 -11.37 6.63 -11.81
CA GLU A 322 -12.07 5.75 -12.75
C GLU A 322 -11.08 4.97 -13.62
N MET A 323 -10.06 5.63 -14.17
CA MET A 323 -9.00 4.98 -14.93
C MET A 323 -8.29 3.89 -14.11
N ALA A 324 -8.06 4.12 -12.81
CA ALA A 324 -7.45 3.12 -11.92
C ALA A 324 -8.37 1.91 -11.73
N VAL A 325 -9.68 2.11 -11.56
CA VAL A 325 -10.67 1.03 -11.47
C VAL A 325 -10.69 0.21 -12.77
N GLU A 326 -10.73 0.86 -13.92
CA GLU A 326 -10.69 0.16 -15.22
C GLU A 326 -9.38 -0.62 -15.39
N PHE A 327 -8.26 0.00 -15.07
CA PHE A 327 -6.93 -0.60 -15.17
C PHE A 327 -6.79 -1.87 -14.34
N THR A 328 -7.43 -1.92 -13.18
CA THR A 328 -7.43 -3.07 -12.28
C THR A 328 -8.59 -4.04 -12.50
N GLY A 329 -9.24 -3.99 -13.67
CA GLY A 329 -10.31 -4.92 -14.05
C GLY A 329 -11.64 -4.67 -13.35
N GLY A 330 -11.95 -3.42 -13.00
CA GLY A 330 -13.20 -3.02 -12.35
C GLY A 330 -13.20 -3.21 -10.83
N VAL A 331 -12.06 -3.54 -10.23
CA VAL A 331 -11.94 -3.72 -8.77
C VAL A 331 -11.96 -2.35 -8.09
N ARG A 332 -12.99 -2.09 -7.29
CA ARG A 332 -13.15 -0.84 -6.51
C ARG A 332 -12.73 -1.00 -5.06
N SER A 333 -12.83 -2.21 -4.54
CA SER A 333 -12.42 -2.56 -3.18
C SER A 333 -12.03 -4.04 -3.13
N TYR A 334 -10.95 -4.32 -2.44
CA TYR A 334 -10.56 -5.72 -2.19
C TYR A 334 -11.50 -6.43 -1.21
N PHE A 335 -12.31 -5.70 -0.45
CA PHE A 335 -13.30 -6.26 0.46
C PHE A 335 -14.60 -6.70 -0.25
N ASP A 336 -14.79 -6.32 -1.50
CA ASP A 336 -15.93 -6.76 -2.32
C ASP A 336 -15.70 -8.15 -2.97
N ARG A 337 -14.53 -8.76 -2.75
CA ARG A 337 -14.13 -10.05 -3.31
C ARG A 337 -13.52 -10.93 -2.23
N GLU A 338 -13.59 -12.26 -2.45
CA GLU A 338 -12.80 -13.17 -1.63
C GLU A 338 -11.31 -13.01 -1.98
N VAL A 339 -10.50 -12.70 -0.99
CA VAL A 339 -9.05 -12.63 -1.12
C VAL A 339 -8.47 -13.96 -0.70
N SER A 340 -7.97 -14.71 -1.68
CA SER A 340 -7.20 -15.92 -1.40
C SER A 340 -5.78 -15.51 -1.07
N ASN A 341 -5.32 -15.82 0.13
CA ASN A 341 -3.95 -15.57 0.54
C ASN A 341 -3.32 -16.83 1.12
N VAL A 342 -2.20 -17.22 0.55
CA VAL A 342 -1.38 -18.36 0.96
C VAL A 342 -0.05 -17.93 1.57
N TYR A 343 0.30 -16.65 1.47
CA TYR A 343 1.52 -16.09 2.03
C TYR A 343 1.48 -16.13 3.56
N ASP A 344 2.57 -16.64 4.15
CA ASP A 344 2.78 -16.69 5.59
C ASP A 344 4.10 -15.98 5.89
N GLU A 345 4.01 -14.80 6.51
CA GLU A 345 5.17 -13.94 6.74
C GLU A 345 6.24 -14.60 7.61
N ALA A 346 5.84 -15.39 8.61
CA ALA A 346 6.78 -16.09 9.47
C ALA A 346 7.56 -17.18 8.72
N VAL A 347 6.89 -17.89 7.81
CA VAL A 347 7.52 -18.89 6.93
C VAL A 347 8.41 -18.19 5.91
N ALA A 348 7.93 -17.14 5.26
CA ALA A 348 8.66 -16.36 4.27
C ALA A 348 9.95 -15.76 4.85
N THR A 349 9.87 -15.17 6.04
CA THR A 349 11.04 -14.61 6.73
C THR A 349 12.11 -15.67 6.99
N LYS A 350 11.72 -16.86 7.49
CA LYS A 350 12.66 -17.96 7.75
C LYS A 350 13.29 -18.52 6.47
N ARG A 351 12.54 -18.55 5.37
CA ARG A 351 12.97 -19.14 4.09
C ARG A 351 13.68 -18.15 3.17
N SER A 352 13.56 -16.85 3.40
CA SER A 352 14.01 -15.79 2.48
C SER A 352 15.46 -15.96 2.01
N GLU A 353 16.40 -16.23 2.89
CA GLU A 353 17.81 -16.38 2.49
C GLU A 353 18.06 -17.70 1.73
N ALA A 354 17.39 -18.78 2.12
CA ALA A 354 17.45 -20.05 1.39
C ALA A 354 16.86 -19.90 -0.02
N LEU A 355 15.73 -19.21 -0.15
CA LEU A 355 15.09 -18.88 -1.43
C LEU A 355 16.06 -18.10 -2.34
N LYS A 356 16.64 -17.02 -1.84
CA LYS A 356 17.59 -16.19 -2.60
C LYS A 356 18.82 -16.98 -3.04
N THR A 357 19.37 -17.81 -2.15
CA THR A 357 20.54 -18.65 -2.45
C THR A 357 20.22 -19.66 -3.54
N LYS A 358 19.10 -20.39 -3.38
CA LYS A 358 18.65 -21.38 -4.36
C LYS A 358 18.29 -20.74 -5.70
N PHE A 359 17.68 -19.54 -5.69
CA PHE A 359 17.40 -18.81 -6.92
C PHE A 359 18.67 -18.45 -7.68
N ARG A 360 19.71 -17.99 -6.98
CA ARG A 360 21.01 -17.70 -7.61
C ARG A 360 21.62 -18.93 -8.27
N SER A 361 21.65 -20.08 -7.58
CA SER A 361 22.25 -21.30 -8.09
C SER A 361 21.44 -21.93 -9.22
N ASP A 362 20.14 -22.09 -9.03
CA ASP A 362 19.30 -22.93 -9.88
C ASP A 362 18.69 -22.16 -11.07
N ILE A 363 18.62 -20.84 -10.99
CA ILE A 363 18.01 -19.99 -12.01
C ILE A 363 19.00 -18.95 -12.55
N GLU A 364 19.46 -18.02 -11.71
CA GLU A 364 20.26 -16.88 -12.18
C GLU A 364 21.59 -17.31 -12.83
N ALA A 365 22.30 -18.26 -12.20
CA ALA A 365 23.60 -18.74 -12.68
C ALA A 365 23.52 -19.53 -14.00
N VAL A 366 22.37 -20.17 -14.25
CA VAL A 366 22.18 -21.01 -15.46
C VAL A 366 21.35 -20.34 -16.53
N TRP A 367 20.70 -19.23 -16.18
CA TRP A 367 19.86 -18.50 -17.13
C TRP A 367 20.69 -17.90 -18.27
N LYS A 368 20.28 -18.19 -19.49
CA LYS A 368 20.81 -17.56 -20.68
C LYS A 368 19.68 -16.80 -21.34
N LYS A 369 19.96 -15.56 -21.70
CA LYS A 369 18.97 -14.75 -22.43
C LYS A 369 18.55 -15.51 -23.70
N PRO A 370 17.24 -15.80 -23.88
CA PRO A 370 16.71 -16.51 -25.05
C PRO A 370 16.96 -15.77 -26.35
#